data_33e2362cbb027700ca485da8f8452473
#
_entry.id   33e2362cbb027700ca485da8f8452473
#
_cell.length_a   1.000
_cell.length_b   1.000
_cell.length_c   1.000
_cell.angle_alpha   90.00
_cell.angle_beta   90.00
_cell.angle_gamma   90.00
#
_symmetry.space_group_name_H-M   'P 1'
#
loop_
_entity.id
_entity.type
_entity.pdbx_description
1 polymer ?
#
loop_
_entity_poly.entity_id
_entity_poly.type
_entity_poly.pdbx_seq_one_letter_code
_entity_poly.pdbx_strand_id
1 'polypeptide(L)'
;MKAKDAGVTKFLCVNHYMTNPASVERCQGFADALGVNLGGQMIDSGQDPTGIQNKVQAYLRSNPDTNGILTLGPTSAHPTLRALSNMGKSGKIFFGTFDLSGEIAQGIKDGVINFGIDQQPYLQGYVPVMVLTLYNRYGVLPGNNVNSGPGFVTKANVGLVEKLAGEYR
;
A
#
# COMPACT_ATOMS: atom_id res chain seq x y z
N MET A 1 -1.08 7.28 -15.03
CA MET A 1 -1.34 6.77 -13.68
C MET A 1 -1.87 5.34 -13.75
N LYS A 2 -1.05 4.39 -13.30
CA LYS A 2 -1.21 2.94 -13.60
C LYS A 2 -2.62 2.36 -13.41
N ALA A 3 -3.35 2.73 -12.36
CA ALA A 3 -4.70 2.22 -12.12
C ALA A 3 -5.71 2.75 -13.15
N LYS A 4 -5.64 4.03 -13.48
CA LYS A 4 -6.48 4.65 -14.49
C LYS A 4 -6.21 4.07 -15.89
N ASP A 5 -4.92 3.88 -16.21
CA ASP A 5 -4.49 3.30 -17.49
C ASP A 5 -4.91 1.82 -17.59
N ALA A 6 -5.07 1.13 -16.46
CA ALA A 6 -5.60 -0.22 -16.36
C ALA A 6 -7.14 -0.29 -16.37
N GLY A 7 -7.84 0.83 -16.54
CA GLY A 7 -9.30 0.87 -16.61
C GLY A 7 -10.01 0.73 -15.26
N VAL A 8 -9.35 1.07 -14.14
CA VAL A 8 -10.01 1.06 -12.82
C VAL A 8 -11.02 2.20 -12.75
N THR A 9 -12.27 1.85 -12.48
CA THR A 9 -13.40 2.79 -12.38
C THR A 9 -14.09 2.76 -11.03
N LYS A 10 -13.98 1.66 -10.31
CA LYS A 10 -14.49 1.48 -8.96
C LYS A 10 -13.49 0.69 -8.13
N PHE A 11 -13.12 1.21 -6.97
CA PHE A 11 -12.11 0.56 -6.14
C PHE A 11 -12.59 0.40 -4.69
N LEU A 12 -11.89 -0.41 -3.94
CA LEU A 12 -12.01 -0.52 -2.49
C LEU A 12 -10.71 -0.06 -1.84
N CYS A 13 -10.77 0.96 -0.98
CA CYS A 13 -9.67 1.29 -0.07
C CYS A 13 -9.88 0.56 1.27
N VAL A 14 -8.95 -0.34 1.60
CA VAL A 14 -8.97 -1.11 2.85
C VAL A 14 -8.14 -0.37 3.88
N ASN A 15 -8.78 0.52 4.64
CA ASN A 15 -8.13 1.34 5.64
C ASN A 15 -8.16 0.64 7.00
N HIS A 16 -7.00 0.23 7.50
CA HIS A 16 -6.84 -0.44 8.78
C HIS A 16 -6.51 0.53 9.93
N TYR A 17 -6.44 1.82 9.65
CA TYR A 17 -6.09 2.85 10.65
C TYR A 17 -6.81 4.17 10.38
N MET A 18 -8.14 4.16 10.57
CA MET A 18 -9.02 5.30 10.26
C MET A 18 -8.73 6.57 11.06
N THR A 19 -8.14 6.43 12.26
CA THR A 19 -7.78 7.58 13.11
C THR A 19 -6.51 8.30 12.64
N ASN A 20 -5.78 7.74 11.66
CA ASN A 20 -4.63 8.37 11.06
C ASN A 20 -5.04 9.17 9.81
N PRO A 21 -4.96 10.51 9.83
CA PRO A 21 -5.32 11.33 8.66
C PRO A 21 -4.57 10.94 7.37
N ALA A 22 -3.29 10.60 7.47
CA ALA A 22 -2.50 10.19 6.32
C ALA A 22 -3.05 8.91 5.63
N SER A 23 -3.69 8.02 6.40
CA SER A 23 -4.35 6.84 5.84
C SER A 23 -5.58 7.22 5.00
N VAL A 24 -6.38 8.17 5.47
CA VAL A 24 -7.53 8.69 4.74
C VAL A 24 -7.08 9.44 3.49
N GLU A 25 -6.05 10.29 3.60
CA GLU A 25 -5.48 11.05 2.48
C GLU A 25 -4.94 10.14 1.37
N ARG A 26 -4.36 8.98 1.72
CA ARG A 26 -3.91 7.98 0.72
C ARG A 26 -5.08 7.42 -0.09
N CYS A 27 -6.20 7.10 0.58
CA CYS A 27 -7.41 6.65 -0.09
C CYS A 27 -8.00 7.76 -0.96
N GLN A 28 -8.05 8.99 -0.44
CA GLN A 28 -8.56 10.15 -1.19
C GLN A 28 -7.69 10.44 -2.41
N GLY A 29 -6.36 10.49 -2.25
CA GLY A 29 -5.44 10.73 -3.37
C GLY A 29 -5.54 9.66 -4.46
N PHE A 30 -5.87 8.41 -4.11
CA PHE A 30 -6.13 7.37 -5.10
C PHE A 30 -7.44 7.61 -5.84
N ALA A 31 -8.50 8.00 -5.14
CA ALA A 31 -9.79 8.38 -5.72
C ALA A 31 -9.66 9.58 -6.67
N ASP A 32 -8.96 10.63 -6.23
CA ASP A 32 -8.72 11.85 -7.01
C ASP A 32 -7.95 11.52 -8.31
N ALA A 33 -6.93 10.67 -8.20
CA ALA A 33 -6.14 10.24 -9.35
C ALA A 33 -6.95 9.44 -10.38
N LEU A 34 -7.97 8.70 -9.94
CA LEU A 34 -8.91 8.01 -10.80
C LEU A 34 -9.98 8.94 -11.38
N GLY A 35 -10.26 10.05 -10.72
CA GLY A 35 -11.37 10.95 -11.02
C GLY A 35 -12.71 10.43 -10.52
N VAL A 36 -12.71 9.69 -9.40
CA VAL A 36 -13.91 9.11 -8.77
C VAL A 36 -14.10 9.65 -7.35
N ASN A 37 -15.33 9.58 -6.85
CA ASN A 37 -15.61 9.95 -5.46
C ASN A 37 -15.19 8.79 -4.53
N LEU A 38 -14.44 9.09 -3.47
CA LEU A 38 -14.08 8.09 -2.47
C LEU A 38 -15.33 7.49 -1.80
N GLY A 39 -16.23 8.32 -1.28
CA GLY A 39 -17.53 7.92 -0.73
C GLY A 39 -17.50 6.58 0.01
N GLY A 40 -18.40 5.67 -0.38
CA GLY A 40 -18.47 4.30 0.16
C GLY A 40 -17.40 3.34 -0.35
N GLN A 41 -16.37 3.82 -1.04
CA GLN A 41 -15.25 3.01 -1.57
C GLN A 41 -14.10 2.84 -0.54
N MET A 42 -14.22 3.38 0.66
CA MET A 42 -13.30 3.14 1.77
C MET A 42 -14.02 2.42 2.91
N ILE A 43 -13.40 1.39 3.45
CA ILE A 43 -13.90 0.69 4.64
C ILE A 43 -12.92 0.84 5.81
N ASP A 44 -13.48 1.00 7.02
CA ASP A 44 -12.74 0.77 8.26
C ASP A 44 -12.60 -0.74 8.46
N SER A 45 -11.45 -1.26 8.13
CA SER A 45 -11.21 -2.69 8.22
C SER A 45 -10.83 -3.15 9.63
N GLY A 46 -10.35 -2.23 10.47
CA GLY A 46 -9.66 -2.59 11.72
C GLY A 46 -8.34 -3.30 11.44
N GLN A 47 -7.78 -3.95 12.45
CA GLN A 47 -6.45 -4.60 12.36
C GLN A 47 -6.50 -6.12 12.53
N ASP A 48 -7.65 -6.70 12.91
CA ASP A 48 -7.79 -8.16 13.00
C ASP A 48 -7.81 -8.80 11.59
N PRO A 49 -6.87 -9.73 11.29
CA PRO A 49 -6.74 -10.31 9.96
C PRO A 49 -8.01 -11.00 9.47
N THR A 50 -8.71 -11.73 10.35
CA THR A 50 -9.95 -12.43 10.00
C THR A 50 -11.07 -11.44 9.73
N GLY A 51 -11.19 -10.40 10.56
CA GLY A 51 -12.15 -9.33 10.37
C GLY A 51 -11.92 -8.58 9.05
N ILE A 52 -10.68 -8.26 8.72
CA ILE A 52 -10.31 -7.61 7.44
C ILE A 52 -10.72 -8.50 6.27
N GLN A 53 -10.34 -9.79 6.29
CA GLN A 53 -10.69 -10.73 5.24
C GLN A 53 -12.20 -10.81 5.02
N ASN A 54 -12.98 -10.94 6.09
CA ASN A 54 -14.44 -11.02 6.03
C ASN A 54 -15.07 -9.73 5.48
N LYS A 55 -14.61 -8.56 5.93
CA LYS A 55 -15.09 -7.26 5.44
C LYS A 55 -14.80 -7.06 3.95
N VAL A 56 -13.60 -7.42 3.49
CA VAL A 56 -13.23 -7.35 2.07
C VAL A 56 -14.12 -8.26 1.24
N GLN A 57 -14.33 -9.52 1.67
CA GLN A 57 -15.22 -10.45 0.97
C GLN A 57 -16.66 -9.95 0.93
N ALA A 58 -17.17 -9.43 2.05
CA ALA A 58 -18.53 -8.87 2.12
C ALA A 58 -18.69 -7.68 1.17
N TYR A 59 -17.71 -6.76 1.17
CA TYR A 59 -17.73 -5.61 0.26
C TYR A 59 -17.75 -6.04 -1.20
N LEU A 60 -16.86 -6.96 -1.60
CA LEU A 60 -16.76 -7.43 -2.99
C LEU A 60 -17.96 -8.25 -3.46
N ARG A 61 -18.71 -8.88 -2.54
CA ARG A 61 -19.99 -9.52 -2.87
C ARG A 61 -21.10 -8.49 -3.09
N SER A 62 -21.15 -7.44 -2.27
CA SER A 62 -22.14 -6.35 -2.40
C SER A 62 -21.81 -5.37 -3.52
N ASN A 63 -20.56 -5.35 -3.99
CA ASN A 63 -20.07 -4.46 -5.04
C ASN A 63 -19.31 -5.27 -6.11
N PRO A 64 -19.99 -6.08 -6.91
CA PRO A 64 -19.37 -7.02 -7.84
C PRO A 64 -18.62 -6.32 -9.00
N ASP A 65 -18.93 -5.07 -9.27
CA ASP A 65 -18.30 -4.20 -10.25
C ASP A 65 -16.98 -3.56 -9.80
N THR A 66 -16.56 -3.80 -8.54
CA THR A 66 -15.27 -3.34 -8.02
C THR A 66 -14.13 -4.00 -8.79
N ASN A 67 -13.32 -3.18 -9.47
CA ASN A 67 -12.21 -3.64 -10.31
C ASN A 67 -10.83 -3.11 -9.84
N GLY A 68 -10.80 -2.39 -8.70
CA GLY A 68 -9.56 -1.93 -8.06
C GLY A 68 -9.57 -2.15 -6.55
N ILE A 69 -8.40 -2.36 -5.96
CA ILE A 69 -8.19 -2.42 -4.51
C ILE A 69 -6.93 -1.62 -4.17
N LEU A 70 -7.01 -0.83 -3.10
CA LEU A 70 -5.86 -0.20 -2.45
C LEU A 70 -5.83 -0.64 -1.00
N THR A 71 -4.69 -1.17 -0.55
CA THR A 71 -4.40 -1.42 0.86
C THR A 71 -3.30 -0.51 1.35
N LEU A 72 -3.28 -0.21 2.65
CA LEU A 72 -2.41 0.82 3.21
C LEU A 72 -1.20 0.27 3.96
N GLY A 73 -0.93 -1.02 3.78
CA GLY A 73 0.22 -1.71 4.36
C GLY A 73 0.01 -3.21 4.47
N PRO A 74 1.02 -3.98 4.94
CA PRO A 74 0.96 -5.43 5.09
C PRO A 74 -0.22 -5.90 5.96
N THR A 75 -0.56 -5.16 7.00
CA THR A 75 -1.70 -5.45 7.90
C THR A 75 -3.01 -5.65 7.15
N SER A 76 -3.28 -4.83 6.14
CA SER A 76 -4.48 -4.96 5.31
C SER A 76 -4.23 -5.74 4.01
N ALA A 77 -3.00 -5.76 3.49
CA ALA A 77 -2.69 -6.45 2.24
C ALA A 77 -2.76 -7.97 2.36
N HIS A 78 -2.16 -8.57 3.40
CA HIS A 78 -2.14 -10.01 3.57
C HIS A 78 -3.55 -10.62 3.70
N PRO A 79 -4.45 -10.11 4.58
CA PRO A 79 -5.82 -10.61 4.63
C PRO A 79 -6.60 -10.38 3.33
N THR A 80 -6.32 -9.28 2.62
CA THR A 80 -6.93 -9.00 1.30
C THR A 80 -6.49 -10.01 0.25
N LEU A 81 -5.21 -10.39 0.21
CA LEU A 81 -4.72 -11.47 -0.66
C LEU A 81 -5.46 -12.79 -0.41
N ARG A 82 -5.63 -13.16 0.87
CA ARG A 82 -6.40 -14.36 1.26
C ARG A 82 -7.87 -14.25 0.85
N ALA A 83 -8.48 -13.08 1.04
CA ALA A 83 -9.86 -12.84 0.60
C ALA A 83 -10.03 -13.05 -0.90
N LEU A 84 -9.13 -12.48 -1.71
CA LEU A 84 -9.14 -12.63 -3.17
C LEU A 84 -8.91 -14.07 -3.61
N SER A 85 -7.98 -14.77 -2.96
CA SER A 85 -7.73 -16.20 -3.23
C SER A 85 -8.97 -17.04 -2.97
N ASN A 86 -9.61 -16.87 -1.81
CA ASN A 86 -10.83 -17.62 -1.43
C ASN A 86 -12.02 -17.34 -2.35
N MET A 87 -12.05 -16.16 -2.99
CA MET A 87 -13.09 -15.77 -3.96
C MET A 87 -12.75 -16.12 -5.42
N GLY A 88 -11.58 -16.71 -5.68
CA GLY A 88 -11.10 -16.96 -7.05
C GLY A 88 -10.87 -15.69 -7.86
N LYS A 89 -10.56 -14.57 -7.19
CA LYS A 89 -10.35 -13.24 -7.79
C LYS A 89 -8.88 -12.79 -7.82
N SER A 90 -7.93 -13.63 -7.40
CA SER A 90 -6.49 -13.32 -7.48
C SER A 90 -6.08 -12.97 -8.90
N GLY A 91 -5.40 -11.85 -9.08
CA GLY A 91 -4.95 -11.34 -10.39
C GLY A 91 -6.07 -10.82 -11.31
N LYS A 92 -7.34 -10.85 -10.89
CA LYS A 92 -8.49 -10.37 -11.68
C LYS A 92 -8.94 -8.96 -11.30
N ILE A 93 -8.47 -8.44 -10.18
CA ILE A 93 -8.74 -7.09 -9.67
C ILE A 93 -7.42 -6.36 -9.62
N PHE A 94 -7.37 -5.12 -10.10
CA PHE A 94 -6.19 -4.28 -9.99
C PHE A 94 -5.88 -4.00 -8.52
N PHE A 95 -4.71 -4.43 -8.05
CA PHE A 95 -4.35 -4.36 -6.64
C PHE A 95 -3.07 -3.54 -6.41
N GLY A 96 -3.19 -2.44 -5.68
CA GLY A 96 -2.08 -1.63 -5.20
C GLY A 96 -1.99 -1.66 -3.67
N THR A 97 -0.78 -1.54 -3.13
CA THR A 97 -0.56 -1.47 -1.69
C THR A 97 0.53 -0.46 -1.33
N PHE A 98 0.56 -0.07 -0.06
CA PHE A 98 1.71 0.61 0.54
C PHE A 98 2.58 -0.41 1.27
N ASP A 99 3.85 -0.06 1.43
CA ASP A 99 4.89 -0.83 2.09
C ASP A 99 5.14 -2.21 1.48
N LEU A 100 6.23 -2.82 1.89
CA LEU A 100 6.66 -4.11 1.40
C LEU A 100 6.71 -5.15 2.52
N SER A 101 6.57 -6.39 2.13
CA SER A 101 6.85 -7.59 2.91
C SER A 101 7.22 -8.71 1.95
N GLY A 102 7.76 -9.81 2.42
CA GLY A 102 8.04 -10.97 1.57
C GLY A 102 6.81 -11.45 0.81
N GLU A 103 5.63 -11.49 1.46
CA GLU A 103 4.35 -11.89 0.84
C GLU A 103 3.90 -10.87 -0.23
N ILE A 104 4.05 -9.57 0.02
CA ILE A 104 3.73 -8.51 -0.95
C ILE A 104 4.68 -8.58 -2.15
N ALA A 105 5.99 -8.73 -1.91
CA ALA A 105 6.98 -8.86 -2.97
C ALA A 105 6.69 -10.08 -3.86
N GLN A 106 6.34 -11.21 -3.26
CA GLN A 106 5.92 -12.40 -4.00
C GLN A 106 4.63 -12.15 -4.80
N GLY A 107 3.62 -11.51 -4.19
CA GLY A 107 2.38 -11.15 -4.87
C GLY A 107 2.60 -10.22 -6.09
N ILE A 108 3.60 -9.34 -6.02
CA ILE A 108 4.00 -8.48 -7.15
C ILE A 108 4.67 -9.33 -8.26
N LYS A 109 5.56 -10.26 -7.90
CA LYS A 109 6.21 -11.16 -8.87
C LYS A 109 5.19 -12.02 -9.61
N ASP A 110 4.20 -12.54 -8.88
CA ASP A 110 3.14 -13.39 -9.42
C ASP A 110 2.08 -12.61 -10.21
N GLY A 111 2.11 -11.27 -10.13
CA GLY A 111 1.15 -10.39 -10.82
C GLY A 111 -0.22 -10.31 -10.13
N VAL A 112 -0.34 -10.79 -8.90
CA VAL A 112 -1.54 -10.64 -8.06
C VAL A 112 -1.64 -9.22 -7.52
N ILE A 113 -0.49 -8.60 -7.17
CA ILE A 113 -0.36 -7.20 -6.80
C ILE A 113 0.31 -6.47 -7.96
N ASN A 114 -0.30 -5.37 -8.42
CA ASN A 114 0.20 -4.60 -9.55
C ASN A 114 1.33 -3.66 -9.18
N PHE A 115 1.31 -3.12 -7.94
CA PHE A 115 2.38 -2.29 -7.41
C PHE A 115 2.37 -2.22 -5.89
N GLY A 116 3.54 -1.96 -5.31
CA GLY A 116 3.73 -1.50 -3.93
C GLY A 116 4.32 -0.08 -3.93
N ILE A 117 3.88 0.76 -3.00
CA ILE A 117 4.48 2.07 -2.73
C ILE A 117 5.40 1.91 -1.53
N ASP A 118 6.70 1.91 -1.77
CA ASP A 118 7.72 1.79 -0.74
C ASP A 118 8.04 3.16 -0.15
N GLN A 119 7.78 3.33 1.13
CA GLN A 119 8.10 4.54 1.89
C GLN A 119 9.54 4.53 2.42
N GLN A 120 10.25 3.42 2.31
CA GLN A 120 11.59 3.19 2.86
C GLN A 120 11.65 3.46 4.38
N PRO A 121 10.89 2.73 5.21
CA PRO A 121 10.76 3.02 6.65
C PRO A 121 12.09 2.94 7.40
N TYR A 122 13.00 2.06 7.00
CA TYR A 122 14.35 2.01 7.55
C TYR A 122 15.09 3.35 7.38
N LEU A 123 15.00 3.94 6.18
CA LEU A 123 15.63 5.24 5.88
C LEU A 123 15.02 6.36 6.73
N GLN A 124 13.69 6.30 6.97
CA GLN A 124 12.99 7.27 7.82
C GLN A 124 13.44 7.23 9.28
N GLY A 125 13.87 6.06 9.77
CA GLY A 125 14.46 5.93 11.10
C GLY A 125 15.95 6.28 11.12
N TYR A 126 16.72 5.78 10.16
CA TYR A 126 18.19 5.89 10.14
C TYR A 126 18.68 7.32 9.90
N VAL A 127 18.14 7.99 8.87
CA VAL A 127 18.63 9.33 8.48
C VAL A 127 18.43 10.38 9.58
N PRO A 128 17.29 10.49 10.27
CA PRO A 128 17.15 11.44 11.36
C PRO A 128 18.14 11.22 12.49
N VAL A 129 18.42 9.97 12.87
CA VAL A 129 19.42 9.66 13.92
C VAL A 129 20.81 10.09 13.49
N MET A 130 21.18 9.82 12.22
CA MET A 130 22.46 10.25 11.66
C MET A 130 22.56 11.80 11.66
N VAL A 131 21.55 12.49 11.16
CA VAL A 131 21.52 13.95 11.05
C VAL A 131 21.59 14.59 12.44
N LEU A 132 20.81 14.11 13.41
CA LEU A 132 20.84 14.61 14.78
C LEU A 132 22.21 14.38 15.44
N THR A 133 22.87 13.27 15.14
CA THR A 133 24.22 12.98 15.63
C THR A 133 25.24 13.98 15.06
N LEU A 134 25.16 14.26 13.76
CA LEU A 134 26.04 15.25 13.10
C LEU A 134 25.79 16.65 13.63
N TYR A 135 24.53 17.02 13.83
CA TYR A 135 24.17 18.31 14.39
C TYR A 135 24.70 18.47 15.81
N ASN A 136 24.47 17.49 16.66
CA ASN A 136 24.91 17.55 18.07
C ASN A 136 26.45 17.58 18.22
N ARG A 137 27.18 16.91 17.35
CA ARG A 137 28.65 16.85 17.40
C ARG A 137 29.34 18.00 16.69
N TYR A 138 28.78 18.44 15.59
CA TYR A 138 29.50 19.32 14.66
C TYR A 138 28.69 20.54 14.19
N GLY A 139 27.43 20.68 14.60
CA GLY A 139 26.54 21.75 14.15
C GLY A 139 26.15 21.63 12.65
N VAL A 140 26.29 20.46 12.04
CA VAL A 140 26.07 20.23 10.62
C VAL A 140 24.67 19.73 10.37
N LEU A 141 23.95 20.37 9.43
CA LEU A 141 22.62 19.96 8.95
C LEU A 141 22.60 19.84 7.44
N PRO A 142 21.77 18.95 6.88
CA PRO A 142 21.48 18.93 5.44
C PRO A 142 20.90 20.28 5.00
N GLY A 143 21.31 20.77 3.83
CA GLY A 143 20.80 22.03 3.27
C GLY A 143 19.37 21.93 2.74
N ASN A 144 18.85 20.70 2.53
CA ASN A 144 17.51 20.43 2.01
C ASN A 144 16.89 19.22 2.70
N ASN A 145 15.57 19.04 2.51
CA ASN A 145 14.87 17.85 2.97
C ASN A 145 15.43 16.58 2.32
N VAL A 146 15.59 15.55 3.12
CA VAL A 146 15.97 14.20 2.64
C VAL A 146 14.69 13.38 2.49
N ASN A 147 14.28 13.14 1.25
CA ASN A 147 13.07 12.38 0.96
C ASN A 147 13.35 10.87 0.99
N SER A 148 12.50 10.12 1.71
CA SER A 148 12.58 8.65 1.78
C SER A 148 11.74 7.92 0.71
N GLY A 149 11.01 8.64 -0.12
CA GLY A 149 10.12 8.09 -1.13
C GLY A 149 9.16 9.14 -1.68
N PRO A 150 8.07 8.72 -2.35
CA PRO A 150 7.63 7.34 -2.58
C PRO A 150 8.43 6.61 -3.67
N GLY A 151 8.77 5.35 -3.41
CA GLY A 151 9.34 4.44 -4.40
C GLY A 151 8.25 3.53 -4.99
N PHE A 152 8.13 3.46 -6.32
CA PHE A 152 7.18 2.52 -6.96
C PHE A 152 7.85 1.17 -7.22
N VAL A 153 7.35 0.12 -6.57
CA VAL A 153 7.77 -1.26 -6.78
C VAL A 153 6.73 -2.00 -7.61
N THR A 154 7.17 -2.58 -8.70
CA THR A 154 6.35 -3.31 -9.66
C THR A 154 7.07 -4.59 -10.09
N LYS A 155 6.44 -5.42 -10.89
CA LYS A 155 7.07 -6.64 -11.43
C LYS A 155 8.42 -6.37 -12.13
N ALA A 156 8.59 -5.18 -12.70
CA ALA A 156 9.82 -4.81 -13.41
C ALA A 156 11.04 -4.60 -12.49
N ASN A 157 10.82 -4.25 -11.21
CA ASN A 157 11.91 -3.89 -10.30
C ASN A 157 11.81 -4.55 -8.91
N VAL A 158 10.83 -5.39 -8.65
CA VAL A 158 10.67 -6.08 -7.36
C VAL A 158 11.88 -6.94 -7.00
N GLY A 159 12.57 -7.50 -7.98
CA GLY A 159 13.80 -8.27 -7.77
C GLY A 159 14.94 -7.50 -7.10
N LEU A 160 14.92 -6.15 -7.18
CA LEU A 160 15.93 -5.30 -6.53
C LEU A 160 15.69 -5.15 -5.02
N VAL A 161 14.47 -5.39 -4.55
CA VAL A 161 14.05 -5.09 -3.17
C VAL A 161 13.53 -6.31 -2.41
N GLU A 162 13.17 -7.39 -3.09
CA GLU A 162 12.50 -8.55 -2.50
C GLU A 162 13.24 -9.20 -1.32
N LYS A 163 14.58 -9.26 -1.41
CA LYS A 163 15.42 -9.87 -0.37
C LYS A 163 15.44 -9.08 0.94
N LEU A 164 15.05 -7.80 0.89
CA LEU A 164 15.08 -6.88 2.03
C LEU A 164 13.67 -6.43 2.42
N ALA A 165 12.65 -6.94 1.73
CA ALA A 165 11.25 -6.59 1.98
C ALA A 165 10.79 -7.11 3.35
N GLY A 166 10.31 -6.17 4.20
CA GLY A 166 9.91 -6.45 5.57
C GLY A 166 11.03 -6.36 6.61
N GLU A 167 12.27 -6.09 6.20
CA GLU A 167 13.42 -5.89 7.09
C GLU A 167 13.99 -4.47 6.94
N TYR A 168 14.46 -4.12 5.75
CA TYR A 168 15.00 -2.79 5.45
C TYR A 168 14.13 -1.98 4.47
N ARG A 169 13.04 -2.60 4.01
CA ARG A 169 12.07 -2.00 3.09
C ARG A 169 10.65 -2.46 3.40
#